data_55260aabf24fa8a1ac06f5bcb5371324
#
_entry.id   55260aabf24fa8a1ac06f5bcb5371324
#
_cell.length_a   1.000
_cell.length_b   1.000
_cell.length_c   1.000
_cell.angle_alpha   90.00
_cell.angle_beta   90.00
_cell.angle_gamma   90.00
#
_symmetry.space_group_name_H-M   'P 1'
#
loop_
_entity.id
_entity.type
_entity.pdbx_description
1 polymer ?
#
loop_
_entity_poly.entity_id
_entity_poly.type
_entity_poly.pdbx_seq_one_letter_code
_entity_poly.pdbx_strand_id
1 'polypeptide(L)'
;MSSRATQRVVVLMGGISLEREVSLSSGRCCASALREIDKFEVFELVADNAVAKELEEISPDVVFNALHGRWGEDGAVQGILEWLKIPYTHSGIFTSATCMDKLKTKSAYEIAGLPVTKSVLALR
;
A
#
# COMPACT_ATOMS: atom_id res chain seq x y z
N MET A 1 18.30 27.37 14.34
CA MET A 1 17.05 26.63 14.06
C MET A 1 17.36 25.67 12.91
N SER A 2 17.39 24.40 13.19
CA SER A 2 17.55 23.38 12.14
C SER A 2 16.28 23.41 11.30
N SER A 3 16.37 23.80 10.03
CA SER A 3 15.28 23.60 9.09
C SER A 3 15.05 22.09 9.01
N ARG A 4 13.91 21.60 9.46
CA ARG A 4 13.51 20.21 9.21
C ARG A 4 13.56 20.01 7.69
N ALA A 5 14.44 19.12 7.26
CA ALA A 5 14.46 18.72 5.86
C ALA A 5 13.06 18.26 5.45
N THR A 6 12.59 18.74 4.32
CA THR A 6 11.30 18.32 3.73
C THR A 6 11.36 16.82 3.47
N GLN A 7 10.37 16.07 3.93
CA GLN A 7 10.30 14.63 3.70
C GLN A 7 9.78 14.34 2.28
N ARG A 8 10.44 13.42 1.59
CA ARG A 8 10.06 12.97 0.26
C ARG A 8 9.04 11.84 0.38
N VAL A 9 7.82 12.10 -0.05
CA VAL A 9 6.71 11.15 0.01
C VAL A 9 6.31 10.73 -1.40
N VAL A 10 6.37 9.45 -1.69
CA VAL A 10 5.75 8.89 -2.90
C VAL A 10 4.33 8.47 -2.57
N VAL A 11 3.34 8.96 -3.31
CA VAL A 11 1.99 8.40 -3.32
C VAL A 11 1.92 7.39 -4.46
N LEU A 12 1.90 6.12 -4.07
CA LEU A 12 1.86 4.99 -5.00
C LEU A 12 0.42 4.67 -5.35
N MET A 13 0.05 4.74 -6.63
CA MET A 13 -1.33 4.61 -7.09
C MET A 13 -1.43 3.81 -8.39
N GLY A 14 -2.64 3.51 -8.82
CA GLY A 14 -2.92 2.79 -10.07
C GLY A 14 -2.75 1.28 -9.90
N GLY A 15 -1.62 0.75 -10.33
CA GLY A 15 -1.38 -0.70 -10.34
C GLY A 15 -2.10 -1.42 -11.48
N ILE A 16 -2.11 -2.74 -11.44
CA ILE A 16 -2.62 -3.61 -12.50
C ILE A 16 -3.89 -4.38 -12.11
N SER A 17 -4.50 -4.05 -10.98
CA SER A 17 -5.76 -4.65 -10.54
C SER A 17 -6.95 -4.04 -11.27
N LEU A 18 -8.11 -4.69 -11.14
CA LEU A 18 -9.39 -4.15 -11.65
C LEU A 18 -9.80 -2.85 -10.94
N GLU A 19 -9.19 -2.53 -9.81
CA GLU A 19 -9.44 -1.32 -9.02
C GLU A 19 -8.50 -0.15 -9.36
N ARG A 20 -7.77 -0.25 -10.48
CA ARG A 20 -6.82 0.76 -10.94
C ARG A 20 -7.38 2.18 -10.92
N GLU A 21 -8.56 2.39 -11.49
CA GLU A 21 -9.16 3.73 -11.60
C GLU A 21 -9.55 4.30 -10.23
N VAL A 22 -10.01 3.45 -9.31
CA VAL A 22 -10.28 3.84 -7.93
C VAL A 22 -8.99 4.25 -7.24
N SER A 23 -7.93 3.47 -7.43
CA SER A 23 -6.61 3.78 -6.87
C SER A 23 -6.02 5.08 -7.41
N LEU A 24 -6.15 5.34 -8.70
CA LEU A 24 -5.73 6.61 -9.31
C LEU A 24 -6.50 7.80 -8.71
N SER A 25 -7.80 7.66 -8.51
CA SER A 25 -8.64 8.70 -7.93
C SER A 25 -8.25 8.99 -6.47
N SER A 26 -8.21 7.96 -5.64
CA SER A 26 -7.85 8.11 -4.22
C SER A 26 -6.41 8.58 -4.03
N GLY A 27 -5.49 8.07 -4.85
CA GLY A 27 -4.08 8.49 -4.81
C GLY A 27 -3.89 9.96 -5.12
N ARG A 28 -4.55 10.48 -6.16
CA ARG A 28 -4.50 11.92 -6.49
C ARG A 28 -5.09 12.79 -5.39
N CYS A 29 -6.21 12.37 -4.78
CA CYS A 29 -6.78 13.09 -3.63
C CYS A 29 -5.81 13.13 -2.45
N CYS A 30 -5.18 12.00 -2.12
CA CYS A 30 -4.19 11.93 -1.05
C CYS A 30 -2.95 12.77 -1.36
N ALA A 31 -2.44 12.72 -2.60
CA ALA A 31 -1.30 13.53 -3.03
C ALA A 31 -1.60 15.02 -2.94
N SER A 32 -2.80 15.45 -3.35
CA SER A 32 -3.23 16.85 -3.21
C SER A 32 -3.25 17.29 -1.75
N ALA A 33 -3.85 16.50 -0.87
CA ALA A 33 -3.91 16.81 0.56
C ALA A 33 -2.51 16.85 1.22
N LEU A 34 -1.62 15.94 0.85
CA LEU A 34 -0.25 15.93 1.36
C LEU A 34 0.55 17.16 0.91
N ARG A 35 0.31 17.68 -0.30
CA ARG A 35 0.96 18.90 -0.80
C ARG A 35 0.55 20.18 -0.05
N GLU A 36 -0.61 20.17 0.59
CA GLU A 36 -1.05 21.29 1.44
C GLU A 36 -0.25 21.38 2.75
N ILE A 37 0.55 20.35 3.05
CA ILE A 37 1.37 20.29 4.25
C ILE A 37 2.82 20.67 3.87
N ASP A 38 3.31 21.83 4.33
CA ASP A 38 4.64 22.37 4.02
C ASP A 38 5.84 21.50 4.45
N LYS A 39 5.58 20.27 4.91
CA LYS A 39 6.60 19.32 5.38
C LYS A 39 6.97 18.26 4.36
N PHE A 40 6.19 18.14 3.27
CA PHE A 40 6.33 17.06 2.31
C PHE A 40 6.65 17.55 0.90
N GLU A 41 7.61 16.89 0.28
CA GLU A 41 7.82 16.91 -1.16
C GLU A 41 7.13 15.68 -1.75
N VAL A 42 6.02 15.86 -2.47
CA VAL A 42 5.11 14.78 -2.87
C VAL A 42 5.30 14.39 -4.33
N PHE A 43 5.61 13.13 -4.56
CA PHE A 43 5.73 12.49 -5.86
C PHE A 43 4.53 11.56 -6.09
N GLU A 44 3.89 11.65 -7.24
CA GLU A 44 2.89 10.69 -7.67
C GLU A 44 3.56 9.62 -8.53
N LEU A 45 3.40 8.36 -8.16
CA LEU A 45 3.95 7.23 -8.90
C LEU A 45 2.82 6.25 -9.26
N VAL A 46 2.61 6.09 -10.56
CA VAL A 46 1.65 5.11 -11.07
C VAL A 46 2.35 3.76 -11.19
N ALA A 47 1.98 2.82 -10.33
CA ALA A 47 2.65 1.53 -10.24
C ALA A 47 2.47 0.67 -11.50
N ASP A 48 3.57 0.21 -12.02
CA ASP A 48 3.67 -0.79 -13.08
C ASP A 48 4.88 -1.73 -12.85
N ASN A 49 5.33 -2.41 -13.87
CA ASN A 49 6.47 -3.34 -13.79
C ASN A 49 7.81 -2.66 -13.47
N ALA A 50 7.91 -1.35 -13.63
CA ALA A 50 9.10 -0.56 -13.34
C ALA A 50 9.12 -0.01 -11.91
N VAL A 51 8.08 -0.22 -11.11
CA VAL A 51 7.86 0.41 -9.79
C VAL A 51 9.08 0.34 -8.87
N ALA A 52 9.77 -0.80 -8.82
CA ALA A 52 10.94 -0.96 -7.96
C ALA A 52 12.08 -0.02 -8.38
N LYS A 53 12.36 0.05 -9.69
CA LYS A 53 13.38 0.93 -10.26
C LYS A 53 13.05 2.40 -10.04
N GLU A 54 11.80 2.79 -10.29
CA GLU A 54 11.35 4.17 -10.12
C GLU A 54 11.42 4.61 -8.65
N LEU A 55 11.09 3.71 -7.72
CA LEU A 55 11.25 3.97 -6.28
C LEU A 55 12.72 4.16 -5.88
N GLU A 56 13.64 3.37 -6.46
CA GLU A 56 15.08 3.55 -6.23
C GLU A 56 15.57 4.91 -6.77
N GLU A 57 15.12 5.30 -7.97
CA GLU A 57 15.48 6.58 -8.60
C GLU A 57 14.93 7.78 -7.81
N ILE A 58 13.67 7.70 -7.35
CA ILE A 58 13.06 8.75 -6.52
C ILE A 58 13.71 8.77 -5.13
N SER A 59 14.06 7.62 -4.57
CA SER A 59 14.62 7.48 -3.23
C SER A 59 13.78 8.22 -2.16
N PRO A 60 12.51 7.84 -1.95
CA PRO A 60 11.63 8.50 -1.01
C PRO A 60 11.96 8.14 0.44
N ASP A 61 11.62 9.03 1.37
CA ASP A 61 11.68 8.75 2.82
C ASP A 61 10.54 7.84 3.26
N VAL A 62 9.40 7.89 2.57
CA VAL A 62 8.21 7.08 2.86
C VAL A 62 7.32 6.93 1.62
N VAL A 63 6.66 5.78 1.51
CA VAL A 63 5.63 5.54 0.50
C VAL A 63 4.25 5.56 1.16
N PHE A 64 3.36 6.41 0.65
CA PHE A 64 1.93 6.34 0.90
C PHE A 64 1.32 5.38 -0.11
N ASN A 65 0.93 4.19 0.34
CA ASN A 65 0.36 3.17 -0.51
C ASN A 65 -1.13 3.42 -0.73
N ALA A 66 -1.52 3.95 -1.89
CA ALA A 66 -2.90 4.15 -2.32
C ALA A 66 -3.34 3.11 -3.35
N LEU A 67 -2.62 2.00 -3.50
CA LEU A 67 -3.03 0.89 -4.34
C LEU A 67 -4.22 0.15 -3.72
N HIS A 68 -5.08 -0.40 -4.56
CA HIS A 68 -6.23 -1.21 -4.15
C HIS A 68 -6.17 -2.61 -4.79
N GLY A 69 -6.71 -3.57 -4.05
CA GLY A 69 -6.82 -4.95 -4.51
C GLY A 69 -5.48 -5.66 -4.65
N ARG A 70 -5.44 -6.60 -5.60
CA ARG A 70 -4.26 -7.44 -5.84
C ARG A 70 -3.03 -6.60 -6.18
N TRP A 71 -1.87 -7.06 -5.73
CA TRP A 71 -0.54 -6.44 -5.79
C TRP A 71 -0.35 -5.24 -4.85
N GLY A 72 -1.42 -4.53 -4.48
CA GLY A 72 -1.37 -3.38 -3.58
C GLY A 72 -1.67 -3.70 -2.12
N GLU A 73 -2.56 -4.67 -1.87
CA GLU A 73 -3.05 -5.00 -0.53
C GLU A 73 -2.76 -6.44 -0.09
N ASP A 74 -2.07 -7.23 -0.91
CA ASP A 74 -1.83 -8.66 -0.71
C ASP A 74 -0.41 -9.02 -0.25
N GLY A 75 0.42 -8.03 0.07
CA GLY A 75 1.80 -8.22 0.51
C GLY A 75 2.84 -8.09 -0.61
N ALA A 76 2.43 -8.04 -1.88
CA ALA A 76 3.37 -8.01 -3.00
C ALA A 76 4.16 -6.70 -3.06
N VAL A 77 3.50 -5.55 -3.10
CA VAL A 77 4.18 -4.25 -3.10
C VAL A 77 4.92 -4.00 -1.78
N GLN A 78 4.35 -4.46 -0.66
CA GLN A 78 5.00 -4.38 0.64
C GLN A 78 6.35 -5.12 0.64
N GLY A 79 6.42 -6.28 -0.03
CA GLY A 79 7.68 -7.02 -0.20
C GLY A 79 8.74 -6.24 -0.98
N ILE A 80 8.35 -5.52 -2.03
CA ILE A 80 9.26 -4.63 -2.76
C ILE A 80 9.76 -3.51 -1.85
N LEU A 81 8.86 -2.86 -1.12
CA LEU A 81 9.19 -1.74 -0.24
C LEU A 81 10.11 -2.17 0.91
N GLU A 82 9.87 -3.34 1.50
CA GLU A 82 10.76 -3.89 2.54
C GLU A 82 12.14 -4.27 1.98
N TRP A 83 12.19 -4.84 0.79
CA TRP A 83 13.47 -5.13 0.12
C TRP A 83 14.29 -3.87 -0.13
N LEU A 84 13.62 -2.80 -0.56
CA LEU A 84 14.23 -1.49 -0.78
C LEU A 84 14.46 -0.70 0.51
N LYS A 85 14.02 -1.23 1.68
CA LYS A 85 14.09 -0.58 2.99
C LYS A 85 13.40 0.78 3.04
N ILE A 86 12.31 0.92 2.30
CA ILE A 86 11.50 2.13 2.26
C ILE A 86 10.31 1.96 3.21
N PRO A 87 10.15 2.82 4.23
CA PRO A 87 8.96 2.84 5.08
C PRO A 87 7.70 3.10 4.26
N TYR A 88 6.59 2.49 4.68
CA TYR A 88 5.31 2.63 3.97
C TYR A 88 4.13 2.63 4.92
N THR A 89 2.99 3.14 4.43
CA THR A 89 1.73 3.14 5.18
C THR A 89 1.05 1.78 5.13
N HIS A 90 0.15 1.54 6.11
CA HIS A 90 -0.67 0.33 6.28
C HIS A 90 0.11 -0.86 6.86
N SER A 91 -0.43 -2.06 6.65
CA SER A 91 0.07 -3.29 7.25
C SER A 91 1.24 -3.88 6.48
N GLY A 92 2.07 -4.66 7.17
CA GLY A 92 3.18 -5.40 6.57
C GLY A 92 2.73 -6.61 5.72
N ILE A 93 3.71 -7.32 5.16
CA ILE A 93 3.51 -8.41 4.20
C ILE A 93 2.55 -9.47 4.72
N PHE A 94 2.81 -10.02 5.90
CA PHE A 94 2.05 -11.14 6.45
C PHE A 94 0.58 -10.77 6.71
N THR A 95 0.35 -9.64 7.32
CA THR A 95 -1.01 -9.15 7.62
C THR A 95 -1.78 -8.86 6.34
N SER A 96 -1.16 -8.17 5.39
CA SER A 96 -1.77 -7.86 4.09
C SER A 96 -2.15 -9.14 3.34
N ALA A 97 -1.24 -10.09 3.21
CA ALA A 97 -1.50 -11.36 2.55
C ALA A 97 -2.60 -12.18 3.24
N THR A 98 -2.61 -12.21 4.58
CA THR A 98 -3.63 -12.92 5.35
C THR A 98 -4.99 -12.28 5.18
N CYS A 99 -5.09 -10.97 5.29
CA CYS A 99 -6.36 -10.24 5.22
C CYS A 99 -6.97 -10.22 3.81
N MET A 100 -6.16 -10.36 2.77
CA MET A 100 -6.66 -10.49 1.41
C MET A 100 -7.37 -11.83 1.15
N ASP A 101 -7.03 -12.87 1.90
CA ASP A 101 -7.67 -14.19 1.85
C ASP A 101 -8.72 -14.33 2.96
N LYS A 102 -10.01 -14.30 2.58
CA LYS A 102 -11.12 -14.34 3.54
C LYS A 102 -11.12 -15.59 4.42
N LEU A 103 -10.68 -16.74 3.91
CA LEU A 103 -10.64 -17.99 4.70
C LEU A 103 -9.50 -17.92 5.72
N LYS A 104 -8.33 -17.47 5.32
CA LYS A 104 -7.18 -17.31 6.22
C LYS A 104 -7.47 -16.26 7.29
N THR A 105 -8.11 -15.15 6.91
CA THR A 105 -8.54 -14.12 7.86
C THR A 105 -9.48 -14.70 8.91
N LYS A 106 -10.49 -15.47 8.50
CA LYS A 106 -11.42 -16.11 9.44
C LYS A 106 -10.71 -17.09 10.38
N SER A 107 -9.84 -17.93 9.83
CA SER A 107 -9.06 -18.87 10.65
C SER A 107 -8.19 -18.14 11.67
N ALA A 108 -7.57 -17.04 11.28
CA ALA A 108 -6.78 -16.21 12.21
C ALA A 108 -7.64 -15.62 13.34
N TYR A 109 -8.85 -15.14 13.01
CA TYR A 109 -9.79 -14.61 14.00
C TYR A 109 -10.32 -15.71 14.95
N GLU A 110 -10.64 -16.90 14.43
CA GLU A 110 -11.05 -18.04 15.25
C GLU A 110 -9.97 -18.44 16.26
N ILE A 111 -8.70 -18.53 15.79
CA ILE A 111 -7.56 -18.82 16.67
C ILE A 111 -7.40 -17.76 17.75
N ALA A 112 -7.66 -16.49 17.41
CA ALA A 112 -7.61 -15.37 18.35
C ALA A 112 -8.84 -15.29 19.28
N GLY A 113 -9.81 -16.19 19.15
CA GLY A 113 -11.04 -16.18 19.96
C GLY A 113 -12.05 -15.10 19.56
N LEU A 114 -11.91 -14.53 18.36
CA LEU A 114 -12.84 -13.51 17.86
C LEU A 114 -14.04 -14.18 17.16
N PRO A 115 -15.23 -13.60 17.25
CA PRO A 115 -16.42 -14.14 16.58
C PRO A 115 -16.31 -13.97 15.07
N VAL A 116 -16.63 -15.03 14.33
CA VAL A 116 -16.68 -15.00 12.87
C VAL A 116 -18.02 -15.48 12.35
N THR A 117 -18.45 -14.98 11.22
CA THR A 117 -19.67 -15.45 10.55
C THR A 117 -19.44 -16.83 9.95
N LYS A 118 -20.48 -17.66 9.93
CA LYS A 118 -20.44 -18.95 9.20
C LYS A 118 -20.20 -18.70 7.71
N SER A 119 -19.42 -19.55 7.11
CA SER A 119 -19.14 -19.51 5.67
C SER A 119 -18.93 -20.90 5.09
N VAL A 120 -19.18 -21.04 3.80
CA VAL A 120 -18.94 -22.26 3.04
C VAL A 120 -18.00 -21.92 1.89
N LEU A 121 -16.99 -22.76 1.69
CA LEU A 121 -16.12 -22.67 0.54
C LEU A 121 -16.80 -23.33 -0.66
N ALA A 122 -17.12 -22.56 -1.68
CA ALA A 122 -17.57 -23.08 -2.96
C ALA A 122 -16.34 -23.32 -3.85
N LEU A 123 -16.11 -24.57 -4.20
CA LEU A 123 -15.11 -24.95 -5.20
C LEU A 123 -15.75 -24.82 -6.60
N ARG A 124 -15.00 -24.22 -7.52
CA ARG A 124 -15.36 -24.19 -8.95
C ARG A 124 -14.77 -25.37 -9.67
#